data_8ff88781bf2301e55a2df6709a1bb6a2
#
_entry.id   8ff88781bf2301e55a2df6709a1bb6a2
#
_cell.length_a   1.000
_cell.length_b   1.000
_cell.length_c   1.000
_cell.angle_alpha   90.00
_cell.angle_beta   90.00
_cell.angle_gamma   90.00
#
_symmetry.space_group_name_H-M   'P 1'
#
loop_
_entity.id
_entity.type
_entity.pdbx_description
1 polymer ?
#
loop_
_entity_poly.entity_id
_entity_poly.type
_entity_poly.pdbx_seq_one_letter_code
_entity_poly.pdbx_strand_id
1 'polypeptide(L)'
;MAISKVNFNSLNLTPTASKTVVFNSNNNGIEAGDVGGALVLISEQTASSSSTISFTSGIDSTYKEYIFKFIDIHSSGDNVNFSFNASADSGSNYNVTKTTTFFIAGHPESDASTVFDYDTGRDIAQGTGFQKLAYQSGSGNDENLVGTLHLFDPSSTTFVKHFISRTNLNTYHDYTIESYVAGYFNTTSAIDAVQFKMDSGN
;
A
#
# COMPACT_ATOMS: atom_id res chain seq x y z
N MET A 1 47.38 17.39 -24.57
CA MET A 1 46.61 18.38 -23.79
C MET A 1 45.98 17.63 -22.60
N ALA A 2 46.41 17.93 -21.40
CA ALA A 2 45.85 17.26 -20.21
C ALA A 2 44.46 17.84 -19.96
N ILE A 3 43.44 16.99 -19.90
CA ILE A 3 42.08 17.41 -19.51
C ILE A 3 42.17 17.79 -18.01
N SER A 4 42.06 19.07 -17.73
CA SER A 4 41.98 19.54 -16.34
C SER A 4 40.72 18.98 -15.69
N LYS A 5 40.82 18.54 -14.44
CA LYS A 5 39.65 18.07 -13.67
C LYS A 5 38.61 19.16 -13.64
N VAL A 6 37.39 18.88 -14.20
CA VAL A 6 36.23 19.72 -14.02
C VAL A 6 35.83 19.59 -12.54
N ASN A 7 35.92 20.69 -11.79
CA ASN A 7 35.43 20.67 -10.42
C ASN A 7 33.92 21.01 -10.41
N PHE A 8 33.28 20.72 -9.30
CA PHE A 8 31.84 20.88 -9.15
C PHE A 8 31.34 22.31 -9.45
N ASN A 9 32.14 23.32 -9.04
CA ASN A 9 31.79 24.73 -9.28
C ASN A 9 31.88 25.14 -10.75
N SER A 10 32.59 24.38 -11.59
CA SER A 10 32.67 24.63 -13.03
C SER A 10 31.43 24.18 -13.81
N LEU A 11 30.54 23.42 -13.19
CA LEU A 11 29.34 22.88 -13.82
C LEU A 11 28.12 23.82 -13.68
N ASN A 12 28.27 24.93 -12.96
CA ASN A 12 27.18 25.87 -12.66
C ASN A 12 25.90 25.19 -12.15
N LEU A 13 26.07 24.19 -11.30
CA LEU A 13 24.98 23.44 -10.67
C LEU A 13 24.73 23.97 -9.26
N THR A 14 23.49 24.20 -8.91
CA THR A 14 23.08 24.40 -7.53
C THR A 14 22.91 23.04 -6.86
N PRO A 15 23.73 22.69 -5.84
CA PRO A 15 23.57 21.43 -5.14
C PRO A 15 22.20 21.34 -4.47
N THR A 16 21.47 20.26 -4.75
CA THR A 16 20.19 19.95 -4.10
C THR A 16 20.33 18.60 -3.42
N ALA A 17 19.96 18.52 -2.13
CA ALA A 17 20.00 17.27 -1.40
C ALA A 17 19.17 16.18 -2.09
N SER A 18 19.68 14.95 -2.09
CA SER A 18 19.01 13.78 -2.68
C SER A 18 18.78 13.84 -4.21
N LYS A 19 19.46 14.72 -4.93
CA LYS A 19 19.44 14.76 -6.39
C LYS A 19 20.74 14.25 -7.00
N THR A 20 20.65 13.66 -8.17
CA THR A 20 21.82 13.27 -8.99
C THR A 20 22.03 14.28 -10.12
N VAL A 21 23.14 14.15 -10.81
CA VAL A 21 23.43 14.93 -12.02
C VAL A 21 22.88 14.16 -13.21
N VAL A 22 21.95 14.75 -13.94
CA VAL A 22 21.32 14.18 -15.14
C VAL A 22 21.50 15.12 -16.33
N PHE A 23 21.35 14.59 -17.55
CA PHE A 23 21.19 15.46 -18.71
C PHE A 23 19.82 16.15 -18.65
N ASN A 24 19.78 17.45 -19.01
CA ASN A 24 18.52 18.17 -19.09
C ASN A 24 17.65 17.66 -20.26
N SER A 25 16.38 18.02 -20.26
CA SER A 25 15.40 17.57 -21.26
C SER A 25 15.77 17.90 -22.71
N ASN A 26 16.64 18.88 -22.94
CA ASN A 26 17.11 19.29 -24.27
C ASN A 26 18.42 18.62 -24.69
N ASN A 27 19.00 17.75 -23.86
CA ASN A 27 20.29 17.07 -24.07
C ASN A 27 21.48 18.01 -24.37
N ASN A 28 21.42 19.26 -23.94
CA ASN A 28 22.47 20.27 -24.18
C ASN A 28 23.16 20.76 -22.92
N GLY A 29 22.87 20.17 -21.77
CA GLY A 29 23.44 20.48 -20.47
C GLY A 29 23.10 19.43 -19.43
N ILE A 30 23.55 19.71 -18.21
CA ILE A 30 23.33 18.87 -17.05
C ILE A 30 22.60 19.67 -15.98
N GLU A 31 21.74 19.00 -15.22
CA GLU A 31 20.94 19.59 -14.13
C GLU A 31 20.85 18.63 -12.93
N ALA A 32 20.34 19.13 -11.81
CA ALA A 32 20.01 18.29 -10.67
C ALA A 32 18.66 17.59 -10.95
N GLY A 33 18.68 16.27 -11.07
CA GLY A 33 17.50 15.47 -11.39
C GLY A 33 17.30 14.31 -10.45
N ASP A 34 16.15 13.69 -10.52
CA ASP A 34 15.86 12.46 -9.78
C ASP A 34 16.51 11.26 -10.44
N VAL A 35 16.92 10.29 -9.63
CA VAL A 35 17.37 8.99 -10.13
C VAL A 35 16.16 8.27 -10.68
N GLY A 36 16.06 8.10 -11.98
CA GLY A 36 14.94 7.41 -12.61
C GLY A 36 14.76 5.98 -12.07
N GLY A 37 13.51 5.59 -11.83
CA GLY A 37 13.15 4.24 -11.42
C GLY A 37 13.12 3.99 -9.89
N ALA A 38 13.38 4.98 -9.05
CA ALA A 38 13.21 4.85 -7.60
C ALA A 38 11.72 5.03 -7.21
N LEU A 39 11.30 4.33 -6.14
CA LEU A 39 10.04 4.63 -5.49
C LEU A 39 10.09 6.03 -4.89
N VAL A 40 9.01 6.79 -5.07
CA VAL A 40 8.86 8.12 -4.48
C VAL A 40 7.99 8.00 -3.25
N LEU A 41 8.48 8.41 -2.08
CA LEU A 41 7.66 8.52 -0.88
C LEU A 41 6.70 9.71 -1.04
N ILE A 42 5.40 9.41 -1.06
CA ILE A 42 4.35 10.43 -1.18
C ILE A 42 3.91 10.89 0.21
N SER A 43 3.65 9.95 1.09
CA SER A 43 3.15 10.23 2.45
C SER A 43 3.45 9.07 3.38
N GLU A 44 3.60 9.38 4.65
CA GLU A 44 3.73 8.41 5.74
C GLU A 44 2.78 8.81 6.86
N GLN A 45 2.16 7.82 7.50
CA GLN A 45 1.32 8.01 8.68
C GLN A 45 1.63 6.93 9.72
N THR A 46 1.76 7.35 10.97
CA THR A 46 1.91 6.44 12.10
C THR A 46 0.57 6.29 12.80
N ALA A 47 0.05 5.07 12.87
CA ALA A 47 -1.10 4.76 13.71
C ALA A 47 -0.68 4.79 15.17
N SER A 48 -1.42 5.53 16.00
CA SER A 48 -1.24 5.58 17.45
C SER A 48 -2.61 5.64 18.09
N SER A 49 -3.11 4.49 18.54
CA SER A 49 -4.47 4.32 19.04
C SER A 49 -5.52 4.90 18.08
N SER A 50 -5.32 4.67 16.78
CA SER A 50 -6.15 5.25 15.73
C SER A 50 -7.12 4.21 15.20
N SER A 51 -8.41 4.50 15.23
CA SER A 51 -9.44 3.63 14.67
C SER A 51 -9.39 3.53 13.14
N THR A 52 -8.83 4.52 12.46
CA THR A 52 -8.67 4.58 11.00
C THR A 52 -7.43 5.36 10.61
N ILE A 53 -6.83 5.00 9.50
CA ILE A 53 -5.78 5.78 8.81
C ILE A 53 -6.26 6.04 7.38
N SER A 54 -6.32 7.31 6.98
CA SER A 54 -6.81 7.72 5.67
C SER A 54 -5.77 8.51 4.90
N PHE A 55 -5.56 8.13 3.65
CA PHE A 55 -4.77 8.89 2.66
C PHE A 55 -5.76 9.58 1.73
N THR A 56 -5.95 10.88 1.91
CA THR A 56 -6.95 11.71 1.21
C THR A 56 -6.32 12.67 0.19
N SER A 57 -5.03 12.55 -0.05
CA SER A 57 -4.28 13.33 -1.03
C SER A 57 -3.10 12.53 -1.59
N GLY A 58 -2.57 12.97 -2.73
CA GLY A 58 -1.42 12.35 -3.38
C GLY A 58 -1.76 11.09 -4.19
N ILE A 59 -3.02 10.68 -4.28
CA ILE A 59 -3.51 9.62 -5.17
C ILE A 59 -4.17 10.30 -6.37
N ASP A 60 -3.42 10.47 -7.46
CA ASP A 60 -3.82 11.25 -8.63
C ASP A 60 -3.29 10.64 -9.94
N SER A 61 -3.17 11.43 -10.99
CA SER A 61 -2.68 10.98 -12.30
C SER A 61 -1.15 10.96 -12.44
N THR A 62 -0.40 11.33 -11.41
CA THR A 62 1.07 11.43 -11.45
C THR A 62 1.71 10.07 -11.67
N TYR A 63 1.20 9.04 -10.99
CA TYR A 63 1.73 7.68 -11.09
C TYR A 63 0.67 6.69 -11.55
N LYS A 64 1.12 5.64 -12.22
CA LYS A 64 0.26 4.53 -12.67
C LYS A 64 0.09 3.43 -11.64
N GLU A 65 0.93 3.43 -10.62
CA GLU A 65 0.89 2.50 -9.51
C GLU A 65 1.17 3.22 -8.20
N TYR A 66 0.38 2.92 -7.18
CA TYR A 66 0.54 3.39 -5.81
C TYR A 66 0.72 2.18 -4.91
N ILE A 67 1.78 2.20 -4.09
CA ILE A 67 2.12 1.11 -3.18
C ILE A 67 1.95 1.60 -1.74
N PHE A 68 1.07 0.96 -1.00
CA PHE A 68 0.94 1.13 0.44
C PHE A 68 1.76 0.04 1.13
N LYS A 69 2.65 0.42 2.02
CA LYS A 69 3.46 -0.50 2.81
C LYS A 69 2.97 -0.50 4.25
N PHE A 70 2.73 -1.66 4.79
CA PHE A 70 2.35 -1.88 6.18
C PHE A 70 3.57 -2.37 6.94
N ILE A 71 3.94 -1.67 7.99
CA ILE A 71 5.12 -1.96 8.81
C ILE A 71 4.66 -1.92 10.27
N ASP A 72 4.83 -3.05 10.97
CA ASP A 72 4.49 -3.18 12.39
C ASP A 72 3.06 -2.73 12.73
N ILE A 73 2.09 -3.09 11.89
CA ILE A 73 0.68 -2.83 12.19
C ILE A 73 0.25 -3.80 13.29
N HIS A 74 -0.20 -3.23 14.41
CA HIS A 74 -0.59 -3.97 15.60
C HIS A 74 -1.98 -3.53 16.06
N SER A 75 -2.82 -4.50 16.43
CA SER A 75 -4.17 -4.21 16.92
C SER A 75 -4.21 -4.08 18.45
N SER A 76 -5.18 -3.33 18.96
CA SER A 76 -5.44 -3.24 20.40
C SER A 76 -6.33 -4.37 20.95
N GLY A 77 -6.79 -5.27 20.08
CA GLY A 77 -7.67 -6.37 20.45
C GLY A 77 -7.33 -7.65 19.70
N ASP A 78 -7.78 -8.78 20.26
CA ASP A 78 -7.60 -10.10 19.66
C ASP A 78 -8.70 -10.41 18.66
N ASN A 79 -8.36 -11.27 17.69
CA ASN A 79 -9.27 -11.77 16.65
C ASN A 79 -9.90 -10.65 15.82
N VAL A 80 -9.12 -9.63 15.48
CA VAL A 80 -9.56 -8.52 14.63
C VAL A 80 -8.97 -8.64 13.23
N ASN A 81 -9.61 -7.96 12.26
CA ASN A 81 -9.20 -8.02 10.88
C ASN A 81 -8.70 -6.64 10.42
N PHE A 82 -7.55 -6.62 9.75
CA PHE A 82 -7.07 -5.43 9.08
C PHE A 82 -7.71 -5.32 7.71
N SER A 83 -8.27 -4.16 7.39
CA SER A 83 -9.13 -3.98 6.23
C SER A 83 -8.88 -2.64 5.54
N PHE A 84 -9.28 -2.52 4.27
CA PHE A 84 -9.21 -1.28 3.53
C PHE A 84 -10.47 -1.03 2.69
N ASN A 85 -10.66 0.22 2.32
CA ASN A 85 -11.61 0.64 1.29
C ASN A 85 -11.11 1.89 0.58
N ALA A 86 -11.71 2.21 -0.55
CA ALA A 86 -11.39 3.36 -1.35
C ALA A 86 -12.56 4.34 -1.45
N SER A 87 -12.22 5.57 -1.80
CA SER A 87 -13.14 6.68 -2.07
C SER A 87 -12.96 7.20 -3.50
N ALA A 88 -14.05 7.67 -4.07
CA ALA A 88 -14.10 8.42 -5.33
C ALA A 88 -14.71 9.82 -5.14
N ASP A 89 -14.76 10.30 -3.90
CA ASP A 89 -15.37 11.58 -3.50
C ASP A 89 -14.51 12.30 -2.43
N SER A 90 -13.19 12.23 -2.62
CA SER A 90 -12.16 12.91 -1.81
C SER A 90 -12.19 12.50 -0.33
N GLY A 91 -12.48 11.22 -0.06
CA GLY A 91 -12.49 10.68 1.29
C GLY A 91 -13.76 10.95 2.08
N SER A 92 -14.81 11.47 1.45
CA SER A 92 -16.10 11.69 2.12
C SER A 92 -16.80 10.37 2.41
N ASN A 93 -16.70 9.39 1.50
CA ASN A 93 -17.24 8.04 1.68
C ASN A 93 -16.24 6.98 1.20
N TYR A 94 -16.06 5.93 2.00
CA TYR A 94 -15.23 4.77 1.67
C TYR A 94 -16.13 3.57 1.38
N ASN A 95 -16.78 3.59 0.23
CA ASN A 95 -17.85 2.65 -0.12
C ASN A 95 -17.85 2.23 -1.60
N VAL A 96 -16.71 2.31 -2.28
CA VAL A 96 -16.63 1.92 -3.69
C VAL A 96 -16.91 0.43 -3.83
N THR A 97 -17.84 0.09 -4.71
CA THR A 97 -18.20 -1.30 -5.02
C THR A 97 -16.99 -2.06 -5.57
N LYS A 98 -16.78 -3.29 -5.11
CA LYS A 98 -15.67 -4.14 -5.52
C LYS A 98 -16.02 -5.61 -5.58
N THR A 99 -15.24 -6.36 -6.36
CA THR A 99 -15.20 -7.82 -6.36
C THR A 99 -13.78 -8.26 -6.12
N THR A 100 -13.61 -9.22 -5.21
CA THR A 100 -12.29 -9.60 -4.70
C THR A 100 -12.15 -11.11 -4.56
N THR A 101 -10.91 -11.57 -4.43
CA THR A 101 -10.54 -12.91 -4.00
C THR A 101 -9.79 -12.82 -2.68
N PHE A 102 -9.89 -13.86 -1.86
CA PHE A 102 -9.12 -13.97 -0.63
C PHE A 102 -8.69 -15.42 -0.43
N PHE A 103 -7.39 -15.68 -0.33
CA PHE A 103 -6.87 -16.98 0.04
C PHE A 103 -5.66 -16.85 0.96
N ILE A 104 -5.36 -17.90 1.68
CA ILE A 104 -4.32 -17.92 2.72
C ILE A 104 -3.41 -19.12 2.60
N ALA A 105 -2.18 -18.91 3.08
CA ALA A 105 -1.27 -19.99 3.46
C ALA A 105 -0.88 -19.79 4.92
N GLY A 106 -0.91 -20.85 5.73
CA GLY A 106 -0.64 -20.73 7.16
C GLY A 106 0.03 -21.95 7.77
N HIS A 107 0.79 -21.69 8.84
CA HIS A 107 1.51 -22.70 9.61
C HIS A 107 1.51 -22.30 11.09
N PRO A 108 1.08 -23.21 12.02
CA PRO A 108 1.12 -22.93 13.45
C PRO A 108 2.53 -23.15 14.02
N GLU A 109 2.86 -22.45 15.08
CA GLU A 109 4.12 -22.65 15.82
C GLU A 109 4.24 -24.07 16.39
N SER A 110 3.12 -24.74 16.65
CA SER A 110 3.08 -26.12 17.13
C SER A 110 3.43 -27.19 16.10
N ASP A 111 3.63 -26.83 14.82
CA ASP A 111 3.86 -27.74 13.70
C ASP A 111 2.75 -28.82 13.53
N ALA A 112 1.55 -28.59 14.10
CA ALA A 112 0.48 -29.55 14.11
C ALA A 112 -0.28 -29.69 12.80
N SER A 113 -0.24 -28.68 11.93
CA SER A 113 -1.03 -28.64 10.69
C SER A 113 -0.50 -27.60 9.71
N THR A 114 -1.03 -27.59 8.50
CA THR A 114 -0.83 -26.53 7.52
C THR A 114 -2.17 -26.09 6.95
N VAL A 115 -2.28 -24.83 6.54
CA VAL A 115 -3.48 -24.29 5.91
C VAL A 115 -3.12 -23.73 4.53
N PHE A 116 -3.89 -24.11 3.53
CA PHE A 116 -3.90 -23.44 2.23
C PHE A 116 -5.34 -23.46 1.72
N ASP A 117 -6.01 -22.32 1.79
CA ASP A 117 -7.46 -22.27 1.60
C ASP A 117 -7.92 -20.99 0.91
N TYR A 118 -9.00 -21.10 0.13
CA TYR A 118 -9.76 -19.97 -0.39
C TYR A 118 -10.90 -19.64 0.57
N ASP A 119 -10.93 -18.43 1.11
CA ASP A 119 -11.87 -18.04 2.15
C ASP A 119 -13.04 -17.21 1.57
N THR A 120 -14.17 -17.88 1.34
CA THR A 120 -15.41 -17.28 0.85
C THR A 120 -16.11 -16.36 1.87
N GLY A 121 -15.68 -16.37 3.12
CA GLY A 121 -16.19 -15.47 4.17
C GLY A 121 -15.45 -14.13 4.21
N ARG A 122 -14.39 -13.99 3.40
CA ARG A 122 -13.54 -12.79 3.37
C ARG A 122 -13.38 -12.16 2.00
N ASP A 123 -13.83 -12.83 0.93
CA ASP A 123 -13.98 -12.22 -0.37
C ASP A 123 -15.24 -11.33 -0.45
N ILE A 124 -15.33 -10.50 -1.46
CA ILE A 124 -16.47 -9.61 -1.70
C ILE A 124 -16.94 -9.80 -3.15
N ALA A 125 -18.24 -9.98 -3.35
CA ALA A 125 -18.87 -10.01 -4.66
C ALA A 125 -19.80 -8.80 -4.82
N GLN A 126 -19.39 -7.80 -5.60
CA GLN A 126 -20.13 -6.56 -5.87
C GLN A 126 -20.61 -5.85 -4.59
N GLY A 127 -19.76 -5.83 -3.57
CA GLY A 127 -20.06 -5.21 -2.28
C GLY A 127 -19.30 -3.91 -2.06
N THR A 128 -19.82 -3.09 -1.14
CA THR A 128 -19.27 -1.78 -0.77
C THR A 128 -18.53 -1.81 0.57
N GLY A 129 -18.51 -2.94 1.27
CA GLY A 129 -17.84 -3.11 2.56
C GLY A 129 -16.33 -2.98 2.48
N PHE A 130 -15.67 -2.87 3.62
CA PHE A 130 -14.22 -2.93 3.72
C PHE A 130 -13.71 -4.33 3.37
N GLN A 131 -12.72 -4.40 2.48
CA GLN A 131 -12.03 -5.64 2.13
C GLN A 131 -11.01 -5.98 3.21
N LYS A 132 -11.08 -7.17 3.77
CA LYS A 132 -10.05 -7.69 4.67
C LYS A 132 -8.76 -7.91 3.91
N LEU A 133 -7.64 -7.44 4.46
CA LEU A 133 -6.29 -7.68 3.93
C LEU A 133 -5.55 -8.73 4.76
N ALA A 134 -5.87 -8.80 6.05
CA ALA A 134 -5.39 -9.82 6.97
C ALA A 134 -6.47 -10.09 8.02
N TYR A 135 -6.38 -11.26 8.66
CA TYR A 135 -7.38 -11.66 9.64
C TYR A 135 -6.75 -12.29 10.88
N GLN A 136 -7.53 -12.24 11.98
CA GLN A 136 -7.13 -12.82 13.24
C GLN A 136 -5.85 -12.20 13.83
N SER A 137 -5.64 -10.91 13.60
CA SER A 137 -4.62 -10.16 14.31
C SER A 137 -4.89 -10.18 15.81
N GLY A 138 -3.86 -10.19 16.60
CA GLY A 138 -3.95 -10.16 18.04
C GLY A 138 -3.32 -8.93 18.67
N SER A 139 -3.36 -8.86 20.01
CA SER A 139 -2.87 -7.77 20.84
C SER A 139 -1.54 -8.08 21.54
N GLY A 140 -1.00 -9.30 21.37
CA GLY A 140 0.30 -9.70 21.90
C GLY A 140 1.47 -8.99 21.18
N ASN A 141 2.59 -8.80 21.86
CA ASN A 141 3.75 -8.09 21.30
C ASN A 141 4.41 -8.79 20.10
N ASP A 142 4.10 -10.04 19.88
CA ASP A 142 4.55 -10.88 18.76
C ASP A 142 3.50 -11.05 17.65
N GLU A 143 2.34 -10.41 17.78
CA GLU A 143 1.18 -10.55 16.90
C GLU A 143 1.01 -9.36 15.94
N ASN A 144 2.09 -8.88 15.35
CA ASN A 144 2.07 -7.78 14.41
C ASN A 144 1.87 -8.24 12.95
N LEU A 145 1.56 -7.28 12.09
CA LEU A 145 1.30 -7.46 10.67
C LEU A 145 2.26 -6.62 9.83
N VAL A 146 2.73 -7.21 8.74
CA VAL A 146 3.47 -6.52 7.68
C VAL A 146 2.87 -6.84 6.31
N GLY A 147 3.11 -5.97 5.32
CA GLY A 147 2.66 -6.28 3.96
C GLY A 147 2.65 -5.11 3.01
N THR A 148 2.00 -5.32 1.87
CA THR A 148 1.82 -4.31 0.83
C THR A 148 0.43 -4.40 0.20
N LEU A 149 -0.04 -3.27 -0.30
CA LEU A 149 -1.17 -3.17 -1.22
C LEU A 149 -0.74 -2.33 -2.41
N HIS A 150 -0.94 -2.85 -3.61
CA HIS A 150 -0.68 -2.19 -4.88
C HIS A 150 -2.01 -1.78 -5.50
N LEU A 151 -2.16 -0.50 -5.83
CA LEU A 151 -3.33 0.07 -6.50
C LEU A 151 -2.91 0.59 -7.87
N PHE A 152 -3.53 0.08 -8.93
CA PHE A 152 -3.13 0.34 -10.30
C PHE A 152 -4.03 1.36 -10.97
N ASP A 153 -3.42 2.37 -11.61
CA ASP A 153 -4.03 3.43 -12.40
C ASP A 153 -5.29 4.04 -11.73
N PRO A 154 -5.21 4.48 -10.46
CA PRO A 154 -6.38 4.91 -9.70
C PRO A 154 -7.12 6.09 -10.33
N SER A 155 -6.43 6.95 -11.05
CA SER A 155 -6.98 8.13 -11.71
C SER A 155 -7.70 7.82 -13.04
N SER A 156 -7.69 6.57 -13.52
CA SER A 156 -8.37 6.20 -14.77
C SER A 156 -9.87 6.50 -14.69
N THR A 157 -10.37 7.19 -15.71
CA THR A 157 -11.81 7.39 -15.92
C THR A 157 -12.38 6.51 -17.03
N THR A 158 -11.55 5.61 -17.56
CA THR A 158 -11.92 4.69 -18.65
C THR A 158 -12.10 3.26 -18.17
N PHE A 159 -11.21 2.80 -17.28
CA PHE A 159 -11.18 1.43 -16.81
C PHE A 159 -11.46 1.32 -15.32
N VAL A 160 -11.85 0.13 -14.87
CA VAL A 160 -11.89 -0.25 -13.45
C VAL A 160 -10.47 -0.27 -12.87
N LYS A 161 -10.33 -0.10 -11.56
CA LYS A 161 -9.05 -0.05 -10.86
C LYS A 161 -8.79 -1.36 -10.17
N HIS A 162 -7.72 -2.03 -10.57
CA HIS A 162 -7.28 -3.25 -9.93
C HIS A 162 -6.41 -2.97 -8.72
N PHE A 163 -6.41 -3.88 -7.77
CA PHE A 163 -5.48 -3.90 -6.65
C PHE A 163 -5.05 -5.33 -6.32
N ILE A 164 -3.86 -5.44 -5.75
CA ILE A 164 -3.30 -6.68 -5.25
C ILE A 164 -2.68 -6.39 -3.88
N SER A 165 -2.93 -7.24 -2.91
CA SER A 165 -2.33 -7.15 -1.58
C SER A 165 -1.76 -8.50 -1.15
N ARG A 166 -0.64 -8.42 -0.44
CA ARG A 166 -0.02 -9.54 0.24
C ARG A 166 0.38 -9.09 1.64
N THR A 167 -0.10 -9.80 2.64
CA THR A 167 0.20 -9.51 4.04
C THR A 167 0.63 -10.77 4.77
N ASN A 168 1.51 -10.61 5.74
CA ASN A 168 1.89 -11.67 6.68
C ASN A 168 1.69 -11.15 8.11
N LEU A 169 1.20 -12.02 8.98
CA LEU A 169 1.04 -11.73 10.40
C LEU A 169 1.27 -12.99 11.22
N ASN A 170 1.63 -12.82 12.49
CA ASN A 170 1.37 -13.81 13.52
C ASN A 170 -0.02 -13.55 14.10
N THR A 171 -0.86 -14.59 14.14
CA THR A 171 -2.24 -14.48 14.63
C THR A 171 -2.30 -14.69 16.14
N TYR A 172 -3.42 -14.29 16.76
CA TYR A 172 -3.67 -14.53 18.19
C TYR A 172 -3.80 -16.04 18.56
N HIS A 173 -3.63 -16.93 17.60
CA HIS A 173 -3.60 -18.39 17.77
C HIS A 173 -2.22 -19.00 17.46
N ASP A 174 -1.17 -18.19 17.44
CA ASP A 174 0.22 -18.64 17.16
C ASP A 174 0.38 -19.27 15.77
N TYR A 175 -0.28 -18.69 14.76
CA TYR A 175 -0.10 -19.06 13.36
C TYR A 175 0.59 -17.95 12.60
N THR A 176 1.65 -18.25 11.86
CA THR A 176 2.02 -17.36 10.76
C THR A 176 1.02 -17.57 9.62
N ILE A 177 0.35 -16.50 9.23
CA ILE A 177 -0.60 -16.50 8.09
C ILE A 177 -0.14 -15.51 7.04
N GLU A 178 -0.10 -15.97 5.80
CA GLU A 178 0.06 -15.12 4.64
C GLU A 178 -1.28 -15.03 3.91
N SER A 179 -1.77 -13.79 3.75
CA SER A 179 -3.01 -13.52 3.03
C SER A 179 -2.71 -12.95 1.64
N TYR A 180 -3.37 -13.49 0.63
CA TYR A 180 -3.32 -13.04 -0.76
C TYR A 180 -4.69 -12.51 -1.15
N VAL A 181 -4.74 -11.22 -1.46
CA VAL A 181 -5.98 -10.54 -1.81
C VAL A 181 -5.80 -9.84 -3.14
N ALA A 182 -6.73 -10.05 -4.05
CA ALA A 182 -6.76 -9.31 -5.30
C ALA A 182 -8.20 -8.93 -5.65
N GLY A 183 -8.37 -7.86 -6.42
CA GLY A 183 -9.70 -7.47 -6.83
C GLY A 183 -9.69 -6.22 -7.71
N TYR A 184 -10.90 -5.72 -7.94
CA TYR A 184 -11.08 -4.47 -8.65
C TYR A 184 -12.24 -3.67 -8.06
N PHE A 185 -12.11 -2.36 -8.11
CA PHE A 185 -13.19 -1.42 -7.85
C PHE A 185 -14.05 -1.29 -9.10
N ASN A 186 -15.32 -1.68 -9.01
CA ASN A 186 -16.26 -1.69 -10.13
C ASN A 186 -16.82 -0.28 -10.41
N THR A 187 -15.93 0.63 -10.77
CA THR A 187 -16.26 2.00 -11.17
C THR A 187 -15.24 2.50 -12.18
N THR A 188 -15.68 3.37 -13.08
CA THR A 188 -14.79 4.17 -13.94
C THR A 188 -14.45 5.53 -13.33
N SER A 189 -15.08 5.96 -12.24
CA SER A 189 -14.67 7.18 -11.53
C SER A 189 -13.27 7.01 -10.95
N ALA A 190 -12.48 8.06 -10.92
CA ALA A 190 -11.17 8.04 -10.27
C ALA A 190 -11.30 7.64 -8.80
N ILE A 191 -10.33 6.89 -8.31
CA ILE A 191 -10.10 6.66 -6.88
C ILE A 191 -9.11 7.73 -6.42
N ASP A 192 -9.47 8.50 -5.42
CA ASP A 192 -8.73 9.66 -4.93
C ASP A 192 -8.36 9.59 -3.45
N ALA A 193 -8.92 8.62 -2.72
CA ALA A 193 -8.53 8.36 -1.33
C ALA A 193 -8.66 6.87 -0.98
N VAL A 194 -7.87 6.47 0.03
CA VAL A 194 -7.86 5.10 0.59
C VAL A 194 -7.87 5.19 2.11
N GLN A 195 -8.63 4.32 2.75
CA GLN A 195 -8.68 4.19 4.20
C GLN A 195 -8.38 2.77 4.64
N PHE A 196 -7.58 2.66 5.69
CA PHE A 196 -7.25 1.42 6.40
C PHE A 196 -7.83 1.46 7.81
N LYS A 197 -8.22 0.30 8.33
CA LYS A 197 -8.72 0.17 9.71
C LYS A 197 -8.67 -1.28 10.19
N MET A 198 -8.69 -1.45 11.50
CA MET A 198 -9.16 -2.66 12.13
C MET A 198 -10.71 -2.71 12.11
N ASP A 199 -11.32 -3.88 12.10
CA ASP A 199 -12.78 -4.01 12.13
C ASP A 199 -13.35 -3.80 13.55
N SER A 200 -12.51 -3.89 14.58
CA SER A 200 -12.81 -3.49 15.96
C SER A 200 -11.53 -3.01 16.66
N GLY A 201 -11.67 -2.19 17.69
CA GLY A 201 -10.52 -1.60 18.39
C GLY A 201 -9.77 -0.55 17.57
N ASN A 202 -8.48 -0.44 17.83
CA ASN A 202 -7.56 0.52 17.22
C ASN A 202 -6.40 -0.19 16.55
#